data_558b44914a574d5c3c590103fc31b757
#
_entry.id   558b44914a574d5c3c590103fc31b757
#
_cell.length_a   1.000
_cell.length_b   1.000
_cell.length_c   1.000
_cell.angle_alpha   90.00
_cell.angle_beta   90.00
_cell.angle_gamma   90.00
#
_symmetry.space_group_name_H-M   'P 1'
#
loop_
_entity.id
_entity.type
_entity.pdbx_description
1 polymer ?
#
loop_
_entity_poly.entity_id
_entity_poly.type
_entity_poly.pdbx_seq_one_letter_code
_entity_poly.pdbx_strand_id
1 'polypeptide(L)'
;MSRSNSRAKSSAKPAMSAADSVDVPVVGMREPCPCGSGRRYKACHGKSASTVFVGPARPFEGMASECDIVAMREVVPAASAPLTLTGANAGRVVTLVTVLPMAWPALVRADGEIMLALQTNVGSGDASRDLADALVSALDAEPGEPVPLGRVTAESPRLQDLVDVDTPLDITVHADFEFWVDGAEEITDDVRASLDRAGSFAHPTVKLASVPSAYWTQMGEKEHLRWVMPQDEETLLNALARLHAAEQDTLGEGTRFVVMFRAQGVVCPVWDLPLGTGAEAIEEPAQAFGTRLAEALLDESPLTDAQRRARAGLTTRQVTLR
;
A
#
# COMPACT_ATOMS: atom_id res chain seq x y z
N MET A 1 -31.87 -40.71 -64.97
CA MET A 1 -31.23 -39.46 -64.39
C MET A 1 -31.67 -39.35 -62.94
N SER A 2 -30.84 -39.91 -62.07
CA SER A 2 -31.14 -39.97 -60.63
C SER A 2 -30.07 -39.17 -59.85
N ARG A 3 -30.47 -38.14 -59.11
CA ARG A 3 -29.57 -37.36 -58.25
C ARG A 3 -29.76 -37.84 -56.84
N SER A 4 -28.72 -38.46 -56.29
CA SER A 4 -28.59 -38.87 -54.91
C SER A 4 -28.28 -37.64 -54.03
N ASN A 5 -29.06 -37.44 -52.97
CA ASN A 5 -28.89 -36.40 -51.99
C ASN A 5 -28.20 -37.01 -50.76
N SER A 6 -26.92 -36.71 -50.55
CA SER A 6 -26.16 -37.15 -49.36
C SER A 6 -26.36 -36.17 -48.24
N ARG A 7 -26.99 -36.60 -47.17
CA ARG A 7 -27.27 -35.90 -45.92
C ARG A 7 -26.03 -35.93 -45.05
N ALA A 8 -25.41 -34.77 -44.83
CA ALA A 8 -24.29 -34.62 -43.90
C ALA A 8 -24.80 -34.76 -42.46
N LYS A 9 -24.19 -35.66 -41.70
CA LYS A 9 -24.36 -35.80 -40.25
C LYS A 9 -23.57 -34.70 -39.55
N SER A 10 -24.26 -33.80 -38.84
CA SER A 10 -23.65 -32.87 -37.89
C SER A 10 -23.35 -33.61 -36.59
N SER A 11 -22.09 -33.80 -36.27
CA SER A 11 -21.62 -34.30 -34.97
C SER A 11 -21.68 -33.14 -33.96
N ALA A 12 -22.66 -33.18 -33.08
CA ALA A 12 -22.70 -32.31 -31.90
C ALA A 12 -21.52 -32.68 -30.94
N LYS A 13 -20.69 -31.71 -30.65
CA LYS A 13 -19.68 -31.83 -29.58
C LYS A 13 -20.41 -31.73 -28.22
N PRO A 14 -20.04 -32.57 -27.23
CA PRO A 14 -20.64 -32.47 -25.91
C PRO A 14 -20.24 -31.14 -25.22
N ALA A 15 -21.20 -30.49 -24.61
CA ALA A 15 -20.97 -29.36 -23.72
C ALA A 15 -20.27 -29.88 -22.45
N MET A 16 -19.03 -29.40 -22.21
CA MET A 16 -18.33 -29.68 -20.96
C MET A 16 -19.02 -28.93 -19.83
N SER A 17 -19.35 -29.65 -18.77
CA SER A 17 -19.90 -29.15 -17.53
C SER A 17 -18.89 -28.25 -16.80
N ALA A 18 -19.41 -27.23 -16.10
CA ALA A 18 -18.64 -26.29 -15.29
C ALA A 18 -18.19 -26.93 -13.95
N ALA A 19 -17.28 -27.90 -14.02
CA ALA A 19 -16.65 -28.49 -12.84
C ALA A 19 -15.33 -29.09 -13.28
N ASP A 20 -14.31 -28.25 -13.40
CA ASP A 20 -12.87 -28.56 -13.25
C ASP A 20 -12.12 -27.24 -13.50
N SER A 21 -12.02 -26.41 -12.45
CA SER A 21 -11.07 -25.28 -12.40
C SER A 21 -9.69 -25.84 -12.14
N VAL A 22 -9.06 -26.40 -13.18
CA VAL A 22 -7.63 -26.67 -13.18
C VAL A 22 -6.97 -25.29 -13.04
N ASP A 23 -6.14 -25.14 -12.02
CA ASP A 23 -5.32 -23.97 -11.80
C ASP A 23 -4.36 -23.80 -12.98
N VAL A 24 -4.73 -22.92 -13.91
CA VAL A 24 -4.01 -22.73 -15.16
C VAL A 24 -3.11 -21.51 -15.01
N PRO A 25 -1.78 -21.63 -15.15
CA PRO A 25 -0.86 -20.50 -15.02
C PRO A 25 -1.30 -19.29 -15.85
N VAL A 26 -1.19 -18.10 -15.28
CA VAL A 26 -1.46 -16.84 -15.96
C VAL A 26 -0.36 -16.59 -16.99
N VAL A 27 -0.74 -16.47 -18.27
CA VAL A 27 0.18 -16.18 -19.38
C VAL A 27 -0.31 -14.94 -20.14
N GLY A 28 0.49 -14.44 -21.06
CA GLY A 28 0.13 -13.28 -21.87
C GLY A 28 -1.22 -13.46 -22.58
N MET A 29 -2.07 -12.43 -22.59
CA MET A 29 -3.45 -12.47 -23.12
C MET A 29 -3.57 -13.00 -24.56
N ARG A 30 -2.49 -12.90 -25.35
CA ARG A 30 -2.42 -13.37 -26.75
C ARG A 30 -1.74 -14.71 -26.91
N GLU A 31 -1.15 -15.26 -25.86
CA GLU A 31 -0.47 -16.57 -25.86
C GLU A 31 -1.47 -17.73 -25.90
N PRO A 32 -1.05 -18.92 -26.35
CA PRO A 32 -1.85 -20.14 -26.25
C PRO A 32 -2.20 -20.43 -24.79
N CYS A 33 -3.46 -20.79 -24.52
CA CYS A 33 -3.86 -21.12 -23.15
C CYS A 33 -3.17 -22.41 -22.67
N PRO A 34 -2.53 -22.39 -21.49
CA PRO A 34 -1.84 -23.56 -20.94
C PRO A 34 -2.73 -24.78 -20.67
N CYS A 35 -4.07 -24.61 -20.66
CA CYS A 35 -5.02 -25.71 -20.51
C CYS A 35 -5.06 -26.67 -21.72
N GLY A 36 -4.28 -26.44 -22.76
CA GLY A 36 -4.25 -27.30 -23.95
C GLY A 36 -5.47 -27.17 -24.89
N SER A 37 -6.37 -26.20 -24.67
CA SER A 37 -7.57 -26.00 -25.48
C SER A 37 -7.31 -25.49 -26.91
N GLY A 38 -6.06 -25.15 -27.24
CA GLY A 38 -5.68 -24.54 -28.52
C GLY A 38 -6.20 -23.10 -28.72
N ARG A 39 -6.88 -22.53 -27.73
CA ARG A 39 -7.36 -21.15 -27.77
C ARG A 39 -6.33 -20.21 -27.17
N ARG A 40 -6.36 -18.92 -27.57
CA ARG A 40 -5.55 -17.90 -26.88
C ARG A 40 -6.10 -17.70 -25.45
N TYR A 41 -5.20 -17.37 -24.51
CA TYR A 41 -5.55 -17.22 -23.10
C TYR A 41 -6.75 -16.30 -22.88
N LYS A 42 -6.78 -15.11 -23.51
CA LYS A 42 -7.93 -14.17 -23.47
C LYS A 42 -9.27 -14.74 -23.92
N ALA A 43 -9.26 -15.77 -24.75
CA ALA A 43 -10.49 -16.41 -25.29
C ALA A 43 -10.84 -17.72 -24.56
N CYS A 44 -10.06 -18.09 -23.54
CA CYS A 44 -10.22 -19.31 -22.74
C CYS A 44 -10.27 -18.91 -21.25
N HIS A 45 -9.26 -19.25 -20.47
CA HIS A 45 -9.18 -18.95 -19.03
C HIS A 45 -8.99 -17.45 -18.73
N GLY A 46 -8.38 -16.70 -19.62
CA GLY A 46 -8.30 -15.24 -19.54
C GLY A 46 -9.65 -14.51 -19.71
N LYS A 47 -10.75 -15.22 -20.07
CA LYS A 47 -12.10 -14.62 -20.04
C LYS A 47 -12.61 -14.39 -18.63
N SER A 48 -12.27 -15.27 -17.70
CA SER A 48 -12.59 -15.12 -16.28
C SER A 48 -11.60 -14.18 -15.58
N ALA A 49 -10.41 -13.96 -16.16
CA ALA A 49 -9.43 -12.96 -15.69
C ALA A 49 -9.78 -11.52 -16.12
N SER A 50 -10.81 -11.32 -16.94
CA SER A 50 -11.15 -9.99 -17.48
C SER A 50 -12.23 -9.24 -16.70
N THR A 51 -12.65 -9.71 -15.54
CA THR A 51 -13.24 -8.84 -14.52
C THR A 51 -12.06 -8.28 -13.74
N VAL A 52 -11.49 -7.18 -14.22
CA VAL A 52 -10.50 -6.41 -13.44
C VAL A 52 -11.26 -5.98 -12.20
N PHE A 53 -10.97 -6.60 -11.07
CA PHE A 53 -11.43 -6.13 -9.78
C PHE A 53 -10.78 -4.76 -9.57
N VAL A 54 -11.59 -3.73 -9.52
CA VAL A 54 -11.14 -2.37 -9.20
C VAL A 54 -11.40 -2.20 -7.71
N GLY A 55 -10.34 -2.24 -6.94
CA GLY A 55 -10.40 -1.95 -5.51
C GLY A 55 -10.88 -0.52 -5.21
N PRO A 56 -11.24 -0.23 -3.96
CA PRO A 56 -11.62 1.12 -3.54
C PRO A 56 -10.45 2.08 -3.70
N ALA A 57 -10.75 3.35 -3.93
CA ALA A 57 -9.72 4.39 -4.03
C ALA A 57 -8.90 4.52 -2.74
N ARG A 58 -9.56 4.31 -1.56
CA ARG A 58 -8.97 4.33 -0.21
C ARG A 58 -9.15 2.96 0.44
N PRO A 59 -8.22 2.03 0.26
CA PRO A 59 -8.35 0.65 0.79
C PRO A 59 -8.33 0.59 2.32
N PHE A 60 -7.75 1.57 3.01
CA PHE A 60 -7.66 1.62 4.47
C PHE A 60 -8.60 2.63 5.13
N GLU A 61 -9.55 3.18 4.36
CA GLU A 61 -10.54 4.13 4.87
C GLU A 61 -11.32 3.54 6.06
N GLY A 62 -11.51 4.36 7.11
CA GLY A 62 -12.20 3.99 8.33
C GLY A 62 -11.30 3.39 9.41
N MET A 63 -10.00 3.23 9.16
CA MET A 63 -9.02 2.83 10.19
C MET A 63 -8.41 4.08 10.84
N ALA A 64 -8.28 4.10 12.17
CA ALA A 64 -7.66 5.20 12.91
C ALA A 64 -6.23 5.52 12.41
N SER A 65 -5.51 4.50 11.95
CA SER A 65 -4.14 4.63 11.44
C SER A 65 -4.03 4.55 9.91
N GLU A 66 -5.09 4.88 9.16
CA GLU A 66 -5.05 4.83 7.69
C GLU A 66 -3.83 5.51 7.11
N CYS A 67 -3.55 6.75 7.52
CA CYS A 67 -2.42 7.53 7.01
C CYS A 67 -1.07 6.93 7.38
N ASP A 68 -0.94 6.35 8.56
CA ASP A 68 0.27 5.68 8.99
C ASP A 68 0.50 4.36 8.23
N ILE A 69 -0.55 3.59 7.96
CA ILE A 69 -0.48 2.38 7.12
C ILE A 69 -0.02 2.76 5.70
N VAL A 70 -0.58 3.83 5.14
CA VAL A 70 -0.15 4.33 3.83
C VAL A 70 1.29 4.82 3.87
N ALA A 71 1.71 5.52 4.94
CA ALA A 71 3.10 5.95 5.10
C ALA A 71 4.08 4.76 5.16
N MET A 72 3.78 3.74 5.96
CA MET A 72 4.57 2.50 6.04
C MET A 72 4.64 1.77 4.70
N ARG A 73 3.56 1.81 3.91
CA ARG A 73 3.52 1.15 2.62
C ARG A 73 4.33 1.88 1.54
N GLU A 74 4.32 3.21 1.52
CA GLU A 74 4.74 3.99 0.35
C GLU A 74 5.98 4.88 0.60
N VAL A 75 6.24 5.29 1.84
CA VAL A 75 7.24 6.33 2.13
C VAL A 75 8.21 6.02 3.27
N VAL A 76 7.93 5.02 4.08
CA VAL A 76 8.80 4.56 5.17
C VAL A 76 9.50 3.28 4.75
N PRO A 77 10.85 3.20 4.78
CA PRO A 77 11.55 2.02 4.28
C PRO A 77 11.41 0.81 5.20
N ALA A 78 11.60 0.99 6.49
CA ALA A 78 11.62 -0.09 7.47
C ALA A 78 10.84 0.33 8.73
N ALA A 79 9.69 -0.32 8.96
CA ALA A 79 8.87 -0.10 10.14
C ALA A 79 8.03 -1.33 10.48
N SER A 80 7.63 -1.42 11.74
CA SER A 80 6.70 -2.42 12.24
C SER A 80 5.68 -1.79 13.18
N ALA A 81 4.53 -2.45 13.34
CA ALA A 81 3.50 -2.06 14.30
C ALA A 81 2.69 -3.28 14.75
N PRO A 82 2.41 -3.45 16.04
CA PRO A 82 1.47 -4.45 16.52
C PRO A 82 0.08 -4.23 15.91
N LEU A 83 -0.58 -5.32 15.48
CA LEU A 83 -1.92 -5.28 14.93
C LEU A 83 -2.88 -6.05 15.82
N THR A 84 -3.91 -5.38 16.34
CA THR A 84 -4.91 -5.99 17.21
C THR A 84 -6.00 -6.67 16.39
N LEU A 85 -6.11 -7.99 16.49
CA LEU A 85 -7.17 -8.76 15.84
C LEU A 85 -8.45 -8.76 16.67
N THR A 86 -9.58 -8.95 15.98
CA THR A 86 -10.91 -9.07 16.60
C THR A 86 -11.52 -10.45 16.37
N GLY A 87 -12.68 -10.69 16.97
CA GLY A 87 -13.46 -11.92 16.78
C GLY A 87 -12.76 -13.18 17.28
N ALA A 88 -12.82 -14.26 16.51
CA ALA A 88 -12.27 -15.57 16.89
C ALA A 88 -10.74 -15.60 16.98
N ASN A 89 -10.07 -14.63 16.36
CA ASN A 89 -8.61 -14.55 16.32
C ASN A 89 -8.04 -13.52 17.31
N ALA A 90 -8.89 -12.92 18.16
CA ALA A 90 -8.43 -12.01 19.21
C ALA A 90 -7.38 -12.70 20.09
N GLY A 91 -6.27 -11.99 20.36
CA GLY A 91 -5.15 -12.52 21.14
C GLY A 91 -4.06 -13.24 20.35
N ARG A 92 -4.22 -13.46 19.05
CA ARG A 92 -3.09 -13.86 18.18
C ARG A 92 -2.14 -12.67 18.01
N VAL A 93 -0.85 -12.94 18.09
CA VAL A 93 0.19 -11.92 17.93
C VAL A 93 0.44 -11.72 16.44
N VAL A 94 0.16 -10.50 15.96
CA VAL A 94 0.36 -10.10 14.58
C VAL A 94 1.12 -8.78 14.55
N THR A 95 2.17 -8.72 13.76
CA THR A 95 2.96 -7.51 13.52
C THR A 95 2.88 -7.11 12.06
N LEU A 96 2.31 -5.93 11.80
CA LEU A 96 2.29 -5.31 10.50
C LEU A 96 3.70 -4.77 10.19
N VAL A 97 4.25 -5.06 9.04
CA VAL A 97 5.59 -4.63 8.64
C VAL A 97 5.60 -3.99 7.26
N THR A 98 6.57 -3.15 6.96
CA THR A 98 6.69 -2.50 5.64
C THR A 98 6.85 -3.52 4.53
N VAL A 99 7.85 -4.39 4.64
CA VAL A 99 8.18 -5.42 3.67
C VAL A 99 8.78 -6.63 4.39
N LEU A 100 8.66 -7.82 3.80
CA LEU A 100 9.31 -9.06 4.24
C LEU A 100 10.36 -9.53 3.22
N PRO A 101 11.26 -10.45 3.60
CA PRO A 101 12.18 -11.07 2.65
C PRO A 101 11.45 -11.54 1.40
N MET A 102 12.07 -11.36 0.23
CA MET A 102 11.51 -11.74 -1.07
C MET A 102 10.11 -11.15 -1.37
N ALA A 103 9.71 -10.11 -0.61
CA ALA A 103 8.38 -9.48 -0.63
C ALA A 103 7.24 -10.50 -0.41
N TRP A 104 7.43 -11.42 0.53
CA TRP A 104 6.37 -12.33 0.98
C TRP A 104 5.21 -11.54 1.58
N PRO A 105 3.95 -11.97 1.35
CA PRO A 105 2.77 -11.33 1.95
C PRO A 105 2.69 -11.50 3.47
N ALA A 106 3.07 -12.67 3.97
CA ALA A 106 3.15 -12.94 5.40
C ALA A 106 4.19 -14.04 5.69
N LEU A 107 4.60 -14.09 6.95
CA LEU A 107 5.50 -15.11 7.52
C LEU A 107 5.01 -15.46 8.92
N VAL A 108 4.93 -16.73 9.26
CA VAL A 108 4.70 -17.21 10.62
C VAL A 108 6.04 -17.56 11.25
N ARG A 109 6.40 -16.91 12.35
CA ARG A 109 7.64 -17.14 13.09
C ARG A 109 7.56 -18.44 13.91
N ALA A 110 8.71 -18.94 14.35
CA ALA A 110 8.81 -20.16 15.16
C ALA A 110 8.02 -20.09 16.47
N ASP A 111 7.86 -18.91 17.06
CA ASP A 111 7.08 -18.64 18.26
C ASP A 111 5.56 -18.45 18.00
N GLY A 112 5.15 -18.49 16.72
CA GLY A 112 3.77 -18.33 16.29
C GLY A 112 3.35 -16.87 16.03
N GLU A 113 4.25 -15.89 16.15
CA GLU A 113 4.00 -14.53 15.70
C GLU A 113 3.80 -14.50 14.19
N ILE A 114 2.78 -13.76 13.73
CA ILE A 114 2.54 -13.51 12.30
C ILE A 114 3.09 -12.17 11.93
N MET A 115 4.05 -12.12 11.00
CA MET A 115 4.47 -10.89 10.34
C MET A 115 3.68 -10.71 9.05
N LEU A 116 2.98 -9.58 8.90
CA LEU A 116 2.10 -9.26 7.77
C LEU A 116 2.69 -8.09 6.99
N ALA A 117 3.05 -8.28 5.71
CA ALA A 117 3.75 -7.27 4.92
C ALA A 117 2.80 -6.38 4.12
N LEU A 118 3.06 -5.07 4.19
CA LEU A 118 2.34 -4.06 3.41
C LEU A 118 2.76 -4.04 1.94
N GLN A 119 4.03 -4.34 1.64
CA GLN A 119 4.59 -4.31 0.29
C GLN A 119 4.83 -5.74 -0.20
N THR A 120 4.21 -6.09 -1.33
CA THR A 120 4.32 -7.40 -1.98
C THR A 120 4.56 -7.24 -3.47
N ASN A 121 5.13 -8.25 -4.12
CA ASN A 121 5.39 -8.24 -5.57
C ASN A 121 4.12 -8.36 -6.42
N VAL A 122 3.02 -8.81 -5.83
CA VAL A 122 1.73 -9.04 -6.50
C VAL A 122 0.60 -8.51 -5.63
N GLY A 123 -0.48 -8.08 -6.25
CA GLY A 123 -1.67 -7.60 -5.55
C GLY A 123 -2.90 -7.61 -6.46
N SER A 124 -4.08 -7.63 -5.87
CA SER A 124 -5.36 -7.64 -6.57
C SER A 124 -5.80 -6.25 -7.06
N GLY A 125 -5.19 -5.20 -6.52
CA GLY A 125 -5.62 -3.81 -6.67
C GLY A 125 -6.44 -3.29 -5.47
N ASP A 126 -6.66 -4.13 -4.44
CA ASP A 126 -7.22 -3.74 -3.14
C ASP A 126 -6.26 -4.18 -2.02
N ALA A 127 -5.41 -3.27 -1.58
CA ALA A 127 -4.39 -3.57 -0.59
C ALA A 127 -4.96 -4.06 0.75
N SER A 128 -6.15 -3.63 1.14
CA SER A 128 -6.80 -4.09 2.37
C SER A 128 -7.25 -5.56 2.27
N ARG A 129 -7.79 -5.97 1.12
CA ARG A 129 -8.16 -7.37 0.88
C ARG A 129 -6.95 -8.28 0.70
N ASP A 130 -5.89 -7.77 0.07
CA ASP A 130 -4.63 -8.51 -0.07
C ASP A 130 -4.04 -8.83 1.31
N LEU A 131 -4.02 -7.85 2.21
CA LEU A 131 -3.58 -8.05 3.59
C LEU A 131 -4.49 -9.01 4.37
N ALA A 132 -5.80 -8.88 4.21
CA ALA A 132 -6.76 -9.78 4.86
C ALA A 132 -6.60 -11.24 4.39
N ASP A 133 -6.41 -11.45 3.09
CA ASP A 133 -6.18 -12.78 2.51
C ASP A 133 -4.88 -13.40 3.05
N ALA A 134 -3.79 -12.63 3.05
CA ALA A 134 -2.52 -13.06 3.61
C ALA A 134 -2.62 -13.38 5.11
N LEU A 135 -3.33 -12.55 5.88
CA LEU A 135 -3.56 -12.76 7.31
C LEU A 135 -4.36 -14.04 7.58
N VAL A 136 -5.50 -14.23 6.88
CA VAL A 136 -6.33 -15.43 7.03
C VAL A 136 -5.51 -16.69 6.70
N SER A 137 -4.73 -16.65 5.62
CA SER A 137 -3.86 -17.77 5.26
C SER A 137 -2.77 -18.03 6.30
N ALA A 138 -2.19 -16.96 6.88
CA ALA A 138 -1.16 -17.08 7.91
C ALA A 138 -1.67 -17.62 9.25
N LEU A 139 -2.95 -17.39 9.56
CA LEU A 139 -3.57 -17.91 10.80
C LEU A 139 -3.60 -19.45 10.86
N ASP A 140 -3.64 -20.10 9.69
CA ASP A 140 -3.68 -21.56 9.53
C ASP A 140 -2.33 -22.15 9.05
N ALA A 141 -1.30 -21.31 8.82
CA ALA A 141 -0.02 -21.77 8.31
C ALA A 141 0.92 -22.28 9.42
N GLU A 142 1.81 -23.19 9.04
CA GLU A 142 2.85 -23.69 9.94
C GLU A 142 4.01 -22.69 10.07
N PRO A 143 4.68 -22.63 11.23
CA PRO A 143 5.85 -21.79 11.42
C PRO A 143 6.98 -22.04 10.41
N GLY A 144 7.62 -20.98 9.92
CA GLY A 144 8.78 -21.01 9.03
C GLY A 144 8.43 -21.09 7.54
N GLU A 145 7.15 -21.26 7.17
CA GLU A 145 6.73 -21.25 5.78
C GLU A 145 6.24 -19.88 5.34
N PRO A 146 6.66 -19.40 4.13
CA PRO A 146 6.10 -18.16 3.57
C PRO A 146 4.67 -18.39 3.13
N VAL A 147 3.81 -17.44 3.44
CA VAL A 147 2.40 -17.50 3.09
C VAL A 147 2.19 -16.80 1.74
N PRO A 148 1.74 -17.51 0.70
CA PRO A 148 1.45 -16.90 -0.60
C PRO A 148 0.14 -16.09 -0.55
N LEU A 149 0.03 -15.08 -1.42
CA LEU A 149 -1.25 -14.42 -1.66
C LEU A 149 -2.19 -15.35 -2.43
N GLY A 150 -3.40 -15.52 -1.91
CA GLY A 150 -4.46 -16.29 -2.54
C GLY A 150 -5.16 -15.53 -3.67
N ARG A 151 -6.34 -16.01 -4.05
CA ARG A 151 -7.17 -15.34 -5.06
C ARG A 151 -8.14 -14.38 -4.37
N VAL A 152 -7.81 -13.10 -4.39
CA VAL A 152 -8.67 -12.03 -3.86
C VAL A 152 -9.79 -11.70 -4.85
N THR A 153 -11.01 -11.56 -4.33
CA THR A 153 -12.23 -11.18 -5.07
C THR A 153 -12.97 -10.05 -4.35
N ALA A 154 -14.05 -9.56 -4.95
CA ALA A 154 -14.90 -8.54 -4.31
C ALA A 154 -15.56 -9.03 -3.00
N GLU A 155 -15.74 -10.33 -2.86
CA GLU A 155 -16.35 -10.97 -1.67
C GLU A 155 -15.33 -11.34 -0.58
N SER A 156 -14.01 -11.28 -0.88
CA SER A 156 -12.97 -11.52 0.12
C SER A 156 -13.06 -10.49 1.25
N PRO A 157 -12.76 -10.85 2.50
CA PRO A 157 -12.77 -9.90 3.61
C PRO A 157 -11.77 -8.77 3.37
N ARG A 158 -12.00 -7.63 4.02
CA ARG A 158 -11.05 -6.53 4.11
C ARG A 158 -10.29 -6.63 5.44
N LEU A 159 -9.16 -5.97 5.55
CA LEU A 159 -8.40 -5.91 6.80
C LEU A 159 -9.27 -5.36 7.95
N GLN A 160 -10.11 -4.36 7.66
CA GLN A 160 -11.06 -3.76 8.61
C GLN A 160 -12.07 -4.76 9.21
N ASP A 161 -12.32 -5.87 8.53
CA ASP A 161 -13.24 -6.92 9.03
C ASP A 161 -12.56 -7.85 10.06
N LEU A 162 -11.23 -7.78 10.18
CA LEU A 162 -10.42 -8.71 10.99
C LEU A 162 -9.73 -8.04 12.17
N VAL A 163 -9.59 -6.71 12.14
CA VAL A 163 -8.80 -5.95 13.12
C VAL A 163 -9.64 -4.92 13.87
N ASP A 164 -9.13 -4.46 15.00
CA ASP A 164 -9.68 -3.30 15.69
C ASP A 164 -9.32 -2.02 14.93
N VAL A 165 -10.29 -1.44 14.26
CA VAL A 165 -10.11 -0.27 13.40
C VAL A 165 -9.92 1.03 14.18
N ASP A 166 -10.36 1.08 15.43
CA ASP A 166 -10.34 2.27 16.29
C ASP A 166 -9.03 2.39 17.09
N THR A 167 -8.28 1.29 17.23
CA THR A 167 -6.99 1.30 17.93
C THR A 167 -5.88 1.85 17.02
N PRO A 168 -5.24 2.99 17.38
CA PRO A 168 -4.09 3.51 16.67
C PRO A 168 -2.91 2.53 16.72
N LEU A 169 -2.19 2.41 15.61
CA LEU A 169 -0.96 1.62 15.52
C LEU A 169 0.18 2.32 16.26
N ASP A 170 0.89 1.58 17.10
CA ASP A 170 2.17 2.00 17.69
C ASP A 170 3.31 1.62 16.74
N ILE A 171 3.77 2.61 15.95
CA ILE A 171 4.73 2.37 14.87
C ILE A 171 6.16 2.55 15.38
N THR A 172 6.95 1.51 15.23
CA THR A 172 8.38 1.52 15.38
C THR A 172 9.06 1.63 14.02
N VAL A 173 9.80 2.72 13.80
CA VAL A 173 10.64 2.89 12.60
C VAL A 173 12.02 2.29 12.91
N HIS A 174 12.51 1.43 12.03
CA HIS A 174 13.78 0.72 12.17
C HIS A 174 14.87 1.36 11.28
N ALA A 175 16.11 1.28 11.73
CA ALA A 175 17.26 1.74 10.95
C ALA A 175 17.56 0.82 9.74
N ASP A 176 17.18 -0.46 9.86
CA ASP A 176 17.44 -1.53 8.90
C ASP A 176 16.33 -2.58 8.95
N PHE A 177 16.56 -3.75 8.36
CA PHE A 177 15.61 -4.84 8.29
C PHE A 177 15.96 -6.03 9.20
N GLU A 178 16.84 -5.87 10.18
CA GLU A 178 17.22 -6.96 11.08
C GLU A 178 16.04 -7.48 11.90
N PHE A 179 14.99 -6.68 12.12
CA PHE A 179 13.75 -7.12 12.76
C PHE A 179 13.07 -8.31 12.05
N TRP A 180 13.40 -8.59 10.79
CA TRP A 180 12.88 -9.79 10.09
C TRP A 180 13.33 -11.09 10.74
N VAL A 181 14.53 -11.10 11.29
CA VAL A 181 15.22 -12.29 11.80
C VAL A 181 15.42 -12.26 13.32
N ASP A 182 14.84 -11.28 14.00
CA ASP A 182 14.85 -11.22 15.45
C ASP A 182 14.30 -12.53 16.04
N GLY A 183 15.08 -13.16 16.94
CA GLY A 183 14.71 -14.44 17.53
C GLY A 183 14.83 -15.67 16.62
N ALA A 184 15.34 -15.54 15.39
CA ALA A 184 15.61 -16.68 14.52
C ALA A 184 16.90 -17.39 14.96
N GLU A 185 16.84 -18.74 15.13
CA GLU A 185 18.02 -19.55 15.46
C GLU A 185 18.98 -19.67 14.28
N GLU A 186 18.45 -19.76 13.06
CA GLU A 186 19.21 -19.87 11.81
C GLU A 186 18.64 -18.95 10.75
N ILE A 187 19.52 -18.32 9.97
CA ILE A 187 19.18 -17.44 8.84
C ILE A 187 19.67 -18.14 7.56
N THR A 188 18.75 -18.41 6.61
CA THR A 188 19.11 -18.98 5.32
C THR A 188 19.88 -17.98 4.45
N ASP A 189 20.67 -18.49 3.49
CA ASP A 189 21.43 -17.63 2.56
C ASP A 189 20.50 -16.70 1.74
N ASP A 190 19.30 -17.17 1.37
CA ASP A 190 18.31 -16.38 0.63
C ASP A 190 17.76 -15.23 1.48
N VAL A 191 17.49 -15.45 2.76
CA VAL A 191 17.07 -14.41 3.69
C VAL A 191 18.20 -13.41 3.91
N ARG A 192 19.45 -13.86 4.08
CA ARG A 192 20.63 -13.00 4.20
C ARG A 192 20.81 -12.13 2.96
N ALA A 193 20.74 -12.70 1.77
CA ALA A 193 20.80 -11.96 0.50
C ALA A 193 19.65 -10.95 0.35
N SER A 194 18.49 -11.26 0.93
CA SER A 194 17.33 -10.36 0.96
C SER A 194 17.54 -9.19 1.93
N LEU A 195 18.13 -9.44 3.11
CA LEU A 195 18.53 -8.41 4.07
C LEU A 195 19.54 -7.44 3.47
N ASP A 196 20.61 -7.94 2.85
CA ASP A 196 21.64 -7.13 2.21
C ASP A 196 21.05 -6.24 1.11
N ARG A 197 20.15 -6.79 0.31
CA ARG A 197 19.46 -6.05 -0.75
C ARG A 197 18.53 -4.98 -0.18
N ALA A 198 17.71 -5.32 0.80
CA ALA A 198 16.80 -4.40 1.45
C ALA A 198 17.56 -3.27 2.17
N GLY A 199 18.66 -3.60 2.86
CA GLY A 199 19.53 -2.64 3.55
C GLY A 199 20.04 -1.54 2.63
N SER A 200 20.25 -1.84 1.33
CA SER A 200 20.66 -0.82 0.35
C SER A 200 19.60 0.26 0.08
N PHE A 201 18.34 0.00 0.42
CA PHE A 201 17.22 0.95 0.30
C PHE A 201 16.84 1.60 1.63
N ALA A 202 17.41 1.12 2.74
CA ALA A 202 17.21 1.75 4.04
C ALA A 202 17.85 3.14 4.04
N HIS A 203 17.11 4.10 4.57
CA HIS A 203 17.61 5.46 4.78
C HIS A 203 17.04 5.99 6.09
N PRO A 204 17.79 6.89 6.78
CA PRO A 204 17.34 7.43 8.05
C PRO A 204 15.93 8.01 7.94
N THR A 205 15.02 7.52 8.76
CA THR A 205 13.65 7.97 8.81
C THR A 205 13.18 8.02 10.26
N VAL A 206 12.47 9.08 10.62
CA VAL A 206 11.93 9.29 11.97
C VAL A 206 10.46 9.73 11.86
N LYS A 207 9.55 9.06 12.56
CA LYS A 207 8.18 9.51 12.74
C LYS A 207 8.17 10.69 13.70
N LEU A 208 7.54 11.81 13.32
CA LEU A 208 7.37 12.95 14.22
C LEU A 208 6.38 12.61 15.33
N ALA A 209 6.63 13.13 16.52
CA ALA A 209 5.76 12.98 17.67
C ALA A 209 4.71 14.10 17.79
N SER A 210 5.01 15.29 17.25
CA SER A 210 4.18 16.49 17.37
C SER A 210 2.94 16.49 16.49
N VAL A 211 2.95 15.71 15.40
CA VAL A 211 1.85 15.64 14.43
C VAL A 211 1.67 14.19 13.93
N PRO A 212 0.44 13.79 13.58
CA PRO A 212 0.18 12.43 13.11
C PRO A 212 0.74 12.20 11.71
N SER A 213 1.22 10.99 11.44
CA SER A 213 1.58 10.45 10.10
C SER A 213 2.57 11.30 9.30
N ALA A 214 3.47 12.01 10.00
CA ALA A 214 4.54 12.79 9.41
C ALA A 214 5.89 12.13 9.69
N TYR A 215 6.73 12.05 8.65
CA TYR A 215 7.99 11.33 8.69
C TYR A 215 9.11 12.21 8.11
N TRP A 216 10.09 12.54 8.95
CA TRP A 216 11.36 13.07 8.49
C TRP A 216 12.18 11.96 7.86
N THR A 217 12.89 12.26 6.78
CA THR A 217 13.75 11.29 6.11
C THR A 217 14.96 11.97 5.48
N GLN A 218 16.11 11.29 5.51
CA GLN A 218 17.30 11.71 4.80
C GLN A 218 17.60 10.77 3.64
N MET A 219 17.63 11.30 2.43
CA MET A 219 17.94 10.56 1.21
C MET A 219 19.17 11.18 0.53
N GLY A 220 20.34 10.55 0.73
CA GLY A 220 21.60 11.10 0.28
C GLY A 220 21.91 12.45 0.95
N GLU A 221 22.06 13.48 0.13
CA GLU A 221 22.36 14.85 0.60
C GLU A 221 21.09 15.73 0.79
N LYS A 222 19.92 15.12 0.86
CA LYS A 222 18.65 15.84 1.03
C LYS A 222 17.87 15.32 2.21
N GLU A 223 17.23 16.23 2.90
CA GLU A 223 16.27 15.93 3.94
C GLU A 223 14.87 16.36 3.50
N HIS A 224 13.88 15.58 3.90
CA HIS A 224 12.48 15.82 3.56
C HIS A 224 11.59 15.58 4.77
N LEU A 225 10.49 16.35 4.86
CA LEU A 225 9.32 15.94 5.61
C LEU A 225 8.28 15.39 4.64
N ARG A 226 7.80 14.17 4.88
CA ARG A 226 6.69 13.51 4.17
C ARG A 226 5.54 13.36 5.13
N TRP A 227 4.40 13.96 4.82
CA TRP A 227 3.28 14.02 5.75
C TRP A 227 2.01 13.49 5.07
N VAL A 228 1.60 12.27 5.43
CA VAL A 228 0.37 11.66 4.89
C VAL A 228 -0.83 12.26 5.61
N MET A 229 -1.78 12.77 4.85
CA MET A 229 -2.92 13.56 5.37
C MET A 229 -4.26 12.90 5.03
N PRO A 230 -5.21 12.78 5.99
CA PRO A 230 -6.48 12.06 5.80
C PRO A 230 -7.55 12.86 5.04
N GLN A 231 -7.34 14.16 4.85
CA GLN A 231 -8.31 15.06 4.22
C GLN A 231 -8.58 14.66 2.77
N ASP A 232 -9.79 14.94 2.31
CA ASP A 232 -10.12 14.90 0.89
C ASP A 232 -9.14 15.76 0.09
N GLU A 233 -8.72 15.25 -1.07
CA GLU A 233 -7.69 15.89 -1.89
C GLU A 233 -8.07 17.32 -2.31
N GLU A 234 -9.32 17.55 -2.69
CA GLU A 234 -9.77 18.89 -3.14
C GLU A 234 -9.75 19.88 -1.98
N THR A 235 -10.23 19.45 -0.83
CA THR A 235 -10.24 20.23 0.41
C THR A 235 -8.82 20.58 0.85
N LEU A 236 -7.92 19.59 0.85
CA LEU A 236 -6.52 19.80 1.20
C LEU A 236 -5.81 20.73 0.21
N LEU A 237 -6.02 20.54 -1.09
CA LEU A 237 -5.45 21.42 -2.12
C LEU A 237 -5.91 22.88 -1.97
N ASN A 238 -7.17 23.10 -1.62
CA ASN A 238 -7.70 24.45 -1.39
C ASN A 238 -7.05 25.10 -0.17
N ALA A 239 -6.91 24.37 0.94
CA ALA A 239 -6.23 24.84 2.14
C ALA A 239 -4.75 25.17 1.88
N LEU A 240 -4.02 24.25 1.23
CA LEU A 240 -2.62 24.47 0.84
C LEU A 240 -2.46 25.65 -0.12
N ALA A 241 -3.40 25.85 -1.04
CA ALA A 241 -3.39 27.01 -1.94
C ALA A 241 -3.58 28.35 -1.21
N ARG A 242 -4.41 28.36 -0.15
CA ARG A 242 -4.55 29.54 0.73
C ARG A 242 -3.23 29.85 1.43
N LEU A 243 -2.63 28.84 2.04
CA LEU A 243 -1.34 28.98 2.73
C LEU A 243 -0.22 29.39 1.76
N HIS A 244 -0.13 28.78 0.58
CA HIS A 244 0.86 29.12 -0.43
C HIS A 244 0.72 30.58 -0.93
N ALA A 245 -0.51 31.03 -1.19
CA ALA A 245 -0.77 32.39 -1.61
C ALA A 245 -0.47 33.43 -0.51
N ALA A 246 -0.46 33.01 0.75
CA ALA A 246 -0.09 33.81 1.92
C ALA A 246 1.39 33.66 2.33
N GLU A 247 2.19 32.90 1.59
CA GLU A 247 3.59 32.56 1.90
C GLU A 247 3.74 31.84 3.27
N GLN A 248 2.75 31.05 3.64
CA GLN A 248 2.65 30.33 4.93
C GLN A 248 2.74 28.79 4.78
N ASP A 249 3.09 28.30 3.61
CA ASP A 249 3.19 26.86 3.29
C ASP A 249 4.57 26.26 3.60
N THR A 250 5.43 26.98 4.33
CA THR A 250 6.74 26.53 4.75
C THR A 250 6.75 25.99 6.19
N LEU A 251 7.77 25.17 6.51
CA LEU A 251 8.05 24.63 7.85
C LEU A 251 9.21 25.37 8.54
N GLY A 252 9.39 26.64 8.24
CA GLY A 252 10.47 27.47 8.75
C GLY A 252 11.45 27.92 7.67
N GLU A 253 12.50 28.62 8.09
CA GLU A 253 13.50 29.19 7.19
C GLU A 253 14.22 28.11 6.38
N GLY A 254 14.39 28.35 5.08
CA GLY A 254 15.06 27.45 4.16
C GLY A 254 14.27 26.21 3.74
N THR A 255 13.11 25.98 4.33
CA THR A 255 12.24 24.86 3.93
C THR A 255 11.36 25.24 2.73
N ARG A 256 10.98 24.25 1.93
CA ARG A 256 10.19 24.50 0.73
C ARG A 256 9.24 23.33 0.42
N PHE A 257 7.96 23.63 0.22
CA PHE A 257 7.01 22.70 -0.34
C PHE A 257 7.43 22.33 -1.79
N VAL A 258 7.56 21.03 -2.10
CA VAL A 258 8.11 20.59 -3.41
C VAL A 258 7.15 19.76 -4.24
N VAL A 259 6.44 18.82 -3.66
CA VAL A 259 5.61 17.86 -4.40
C VAL A 259 4.52 17.29 -3.48
N MET A 260 3.48 16.74 -4.07
CA MET A 260 2.51 15.89 -3.38
C MET A 260 2.45 14.52 -4.04
N PHE A 261 2.53 13.48 -3.25
CA PHE A 261 2.25 12.12 -3.71
C PHE A 261 0.79 11.78 -3.43
N ARG A 262 0.13 11.15 -4.42
CA ARG A 262 -1.11 10.42 -4.19
C ARG A 262 -0.77 8.95 -3.97
N ALA A 263 -1.20 8.41 -2.86
CA ALA A 263 -0.96 7.01 -2.50
C ALA A 263 -2.19 6.46 -1.81
N GLN A 264 -2.70 5.32 -2.25
CA GLN A 264 -3.83 4.63 -1.62
C GLN A 264 -5.05 5.55 -1.34
N GLY A 265 -5.28 6.55 -2.20
CA GLY A 265 -6.41 7.48 -2.11
C GLY A 265 -6.26 8.63 -1.12
N VAL A 266 -5.12 8.73 -0.44
CA VAL A 266 -4.75 9.88 0.39
C VAL A 266 -3.60 10.67 -0.24
N VAL A 267 -3.31 11.85 0.29
CA VAL A 267 -2.28 12.74 -0.23
C VAL A 267 -1.14 12.87 0.77
N CYS A 268 0.09 12.85 0.26
CA CYS A 268 1.31 13.04 1.03
C CYS A 268 2.06 14.27 0.51
N PRO A 269 1.83 15.47 1.05
CA PRO A 269 2.68 16.63 0.86
C PRO A 269 4.12 16.37 1.31
N VAL A 270 5.07 16.97 0.57
CA VAL A 270 6.50 16.81 0.84
C VAL A 270 7.19 18.17 0.85
N TRP A 271 8.00 18.39 1.86
CA TRP A 271 8.86 19.56 1.99
C TRP A 271 10.33 19.15 1.91
N ASP A 272 11.11 19.90 1.11
CA ASP A 272 12.57 19.90 1.20
C ASP A 272 13.00 20.67 2.45
N LEU A 273 13.95 20.12 3.16
CA LEU A 273 14.55 20.71 4.35
C LEU A 273 16.04 20.99 4.09
N PRO A 274 16.62 22.01 4.71
CA PRO A 274 18.08 22.20 4.71
C PRO A 274 18.79 20.97 5.27
N LEU A 275 19.92 20.57 4.67
CA LEU A 275 20.73 19.47 5.18
C LEU A 275 21.22 19.76 6.58
N GLY A 276 21.08 18.80 7.50
CA GLY A 276 21.42 18.93 8.91
C GLY A 276 20.31 19.48 9.80
N THR A 277 19.08 19.65 9.25
CA THR A 277 17.91 20.04 10.06
C THR A 277 17.60 18.98 11.12
N GLY A 278 17.52 17.69 10.71
CA GLY A 278 17.15 16.59 11.60
C GLY A 278 15.67 16.59 12.00
N ALA A 279 15.22 15.46 12.54
CA ALA A 279 13.82 15.28 12.92
C ALA A 279 13.40 16.17 14.10
N GLU A 280 14.25 16.29 15.10
CA GLU A 280 13.95 17.06 16.32
C GLU A 280 13.68 18.54 16.03
N ALA A 281 14.48 19.15 15.15
CA ALA A 281 14.33 20.56 14.82
C ALA A 281 13.08 20.88 14.00
N ILE A 282 12.45 19.85 13.37
CA ILE A 282 11.24 20.05 12.56
C ILE A 282 9.94 19.81 13.34
N GLU A 283 10.00 19.30 14.58
CA GLU A 283 8.80 19.00 15.39
C GLU A 283 7.94 20.24 15.63
N GLU A 284 8.51 21.32 16.20
CA GLU A 284 7.78 22.55 16.47
C GLU A 284 7.26 23.23 15.17
N PRO A 285 8.09 23.40 14.12
CA PRO A 285 7.62 23.92 12.84
C PRO A 285 6.48 23.12 12.22
N ALA A 286 6.52 21.77 12.30
CA ALA A 286 5.45 20.91 11.81
C ALA A 286 4.15 21.11 12.59
N GLN A 287 4.22 21.18 13.93
CA GLN A 287 3.06 21.47 14.77
C GLN A 287 2.45 22.85 14.45
N ALA A 288 3.28 23.88 14.31
CA ALA A 288 2.83 25.21 13.94
C ALA A 288 2.18 25.25 12.54
N PHE A 289 2.73 24.50 11.58
CA PHE A 289 2.12 24.34 10.27
C PHE A 289 0.77 23.60 10.36
N GLY A 290 0.70 22.52 11.14
CA GLY A 290 -0.55 21.78 11.38
C GLY A 290 -1.67 22.68 11.89
N THR A 291 -1.37 23.61 12.79
CA THR A 291 -2.33 24.60 13.29
C THR A 291 -2.82 25.52 12.16
N ARG A 292 -1.90 26.11 11.37
CA ARG A 292 -2.28 26.96 10.23
C ARG A 292 -3.10 26.19 9.17
N LEU A 293 -2.72 24.93 8.93
CA LEU A 293 -3.45 24.08 8.00
C LEU A 293 -4.87 23.79 8.50
N ALA A 294 -5.04 23.49 9.79
CA ALA A 294 -6.35 23.27 10.39
C ALA A 294 -7.27 24.50 10.24
N GLU A 295 -6.73 25.71 10.46
CA GLU A 295 -7.47 26.95 10.21
C GLU A 295 -7.84 27.13 8.74
N ALA A 296 -6.91 26.87 7.82
CA ALA A 296 -7.15 26.99 6.38
C ALA A 296 -8.15 25.95 5.84
N LEU A 297 -8.25 24.78 6.47
CA LEU A 297 -9.24 23.74 6.15
C LEU A 297 -10.67 24.13 6.53
N LEU A 298 -10.84 24.97 7.56
CA LEU A 298 -12.15 25.49 7.98
C LEU A 298 -12.67 26.63 7.09
N ASP A 299 -11.82 27.22 6.26
CA ASP A 299 -12.22 28.30 5.36
C ASP A 299 -12.89 27.73 4.09
N GLU A 300 -14.21 27.79 4.03
CA GLU A 300 -15.03 27.37 2.89
C GLU A 300 -15.27 28.50 1.87
N SER A 301 -14.69 29.66 2.06
CA SER A 301 -14.87 30.78 1.13
C SER A 301 -14.32 30.47 -0.27
N PRO A 302 -14.89 30.99 -1.35
CA PRO A 302 -14.35 30.82 -2.69
C PRO A 302 -12.90 31.29 -2.79
N LEU A 303 -12.05 30.53 -3.45
CA LEU A 303 -10.66 30.91 -3.66
C LEU A 303 -10.54 32.24 -4.42
N THR A 304 -9.66 33.10 -3.98
CA THR A 304 -9.27 34.33 -4.71
C THR A 304 -8.47 33.96 -5.99
N ASP A 305 -8.24 34.93 -6.87
CA ASP A 305 -7.44 34.73 -8.08
C ASP A 305 -5.99 34.30 -7.78
N ALA A 306 -5.40 34.84 -6.71
CA ALA A 306 -4.06 34.44 -6.26
C ALA A 306 -4.06 32.98 -5.77
N GLN A 307 -5.06 32.59 -4.97
CA GLN A 307 -5.19 31.23 -4.46
C GLN A 307 -5.51 30.22 -5.56
N ARG A 308 -6.32 30.58 -6.58
CA ARG A 308 -6.55 29.73 -7.76
C ARG A 308 -5.27 29.48 -8.56
N ARG A 309 -4.42 30.51 -8.73
CA ARG A 309 -3.09 30.35 -9.37
C ARG A 309 -2.17 29.46 -8.54
N ALA A 310 -2.15 29.66 -7.22
CA ALA A 310 -1.40 28.79 -6.30
C ALA A 310 -1.86 27.33 -6.43
N ARG A 311 -3.18 27.06 -6.36
CA ARG A 311 -3.76 25.73 -6.52
C ARG A 311 -3.35 25.08 -7.84
N ALA A 312 -3.41 25.81 -8.96
CA ALA A 312 -2.97 25.29 -10.26
C ALA A 312 -1.48 24.90 -10.24
N GLY A 313 -0.62 25.72 -9.64
CA GLY A 313 0.80 25.43 -9.46
C GLY A 313 1.06 24.18 -8.60
N LEU A 314 0.32 24.01 -7.50
CA LEU A 314 0.40 22.83 -6.63
C LEU A 314 -0.05 21.56 -7.36
N THR A 315 -1.15 21.63 -8.12
CA THR A 315 -1.67 20.48 -8.89
C THR A 315 -0.67 19.98 -9.92
N THR A 316 0.14 20.84 -10.55
CA THR A 316 1.18 20.43 -11.50
C THR A 316 2.35 19.68 -10.85
N ARG A 317 2.49 19.74 -9.53
CA ARG A 317 3.51 19.07 -8.73
C ARG A 317 3.03 17.76 -8.11
N GLN A 318 1.87 17.24 -8.53
CA GLN A 318 1.35 15.97 -8.02
C GLN A 318 1.90 14.78 -8.81
N VAL A 319 2.26 13.73 -8.07
CA VAL A 319 2.71 12.44 -8.61
C VAL A 319 1.88 11.33 -7.96
N THR A 320 1.38 10.40 -8.77
CA THR A 320 0.68 9.22 -8.25
C THR A 320 1.68 8.07 -8.06
N LEU A 321 1.81 7.56 -6.85
CA LEU A 321 2.50 6.32 -6.55
C LEU A 321 1.59 5.14 -6.94
N ARG A 322 2.14 4.13 -7.63
CA ARG A 322 1.41 2.97 -8.15
C ARG A 322 2.14 1.68 -7.81
#